data_fa78d9fc048de089fefe309f2b3013ef
#
_entry.id   fa78d9fc048de089fefe309f2b3013ef
#
_cell.length_a   1.000
_cell.length_b   1.000
_cell.length_c   1.000
_cell.angle_alpha   90.00
_cell.angle_beta   90.00
_cell.angle_gamma   90.00
#
_symmetry.space_group_name_H-M   'P 1'
#
loop_
_entity.id
_entity.type
_entity.pdbx_description
1 polymer ?
#
loop_
_entity_poly.entity_id
_entity_poly.type
_entity_poly.pdbx_seq_one_letter_code
_entity_poly.pdbx_strand_id
1 'polypeptide(L)' 'AYFGPEPEFFIFDSVRSSVEMKGSFYEIDSEEAAWNSGKSYEHGNTGHRPGIKGGYFPTSPVDSFQDLRSAMCL' A
#
# COMPACT_ATOMS: atom_id res chain seq x y z
N ALA A 1 -19.84 -26.69 -3.17
CA ALA A 1 -19.81 -25.25 -3.03
C ALA A 1 -18.51 -24.65 -3.55
N TYR A 2 -18.60 -23.49 -4.11
CA TYR A 2 -17.43 -22.75 -4.58
C TYR A 2 -17.11 -21.61 -3.62
N PHE A 3 -15.84 -21.42 -3.33
CA PHE A 3 -15.37 -20.33 -2.49
C PHE A 3 -14.47 -19.43 -3.32
N GLY A 4 -14.70 -18.12 -3.23
CA GLY A 4 -13.86 -17.12 -3.85
C GLY A 4 -13.26 -16.21 -2.79
N PRO A 5 -12.27 -16.68 -2.02
CA PRO A 5 -11.68 -15.84 -0.98
C PRO A 5 -11.02 -14.60 -1.58
N GLU A 6 -11.18 -13.48 -0.89
CA GLU A 6 -10.58 -12.20 -1.27
C GLU A 6 -9.69 -11.74 -0.12
N PRO A 7 -8.47 -12.32 0.01
CA PRO A 7 -7.58 -11.87 1.06
C PRO A 7 -7.15 -10.43 0.81
N GLU A 8 -7.29 -9.61 1.84
CA GLU A 8 -6.94 -8.19 1.77
C GLU A 8 -5.81 -7.91 2.74
N PHE A 9 -4.87 -7.09 2.31
CA PHE A 9 -3.74 -6.71 3.14
C PHE A 9 -3.18 -5.37 2.67
N PHE A 10 -2.39 -4.75 3.55
CA PHE A 10 -1.71 -3.51 3.24
C PHE A 10 -0.21 -3.77 3.13
N ILE A 11 0.45 -2.99 2.27
CA ILE A 11 1.90 -3.01 2.12
C ILE A 11 2.41 -1.62 2.49
N PHE A 12 3.30 -1.58 3.48
CA PHE A 12 3.87 -0.32 3.95
C PHE A 12 5.36 -0.26 3.62
N ASP A 13 5.82 0.90 3.21
CA ASP A 13 7.24 1.16 3.04
C ASP A 13 7.89 1.51 4.37
N SER A 14 7.15 2.13 5.28
CA SER A 14 7.63 2.36 6.63
C SER A 14 6.48 2.44 7.63
N VAL A 15 6.75 2.02 8.85
CA VAL A 15 5.82 2.15 9.97
C VAL A 15 6.60 2.68 11.17
N ARG A 16 6.10 3.75 11.77
CA ARG A 16 6.65 4.32 12.98
C ARG A 16 5.53 4.47 14.00
N SER A 17 5.80 4.10 15.23
CA SER A 17 4.79 4.23 16.28
C SER A 17 5.46 4.35 17.65
N SER A 18 4.72 4.95 18.57
CA SER A 18 5.12 5.02 19.98
C SER A 18 3.88 5.03 20.86
N VAL A 19 3.94 4.31 21.95
CA VAL A 19 2.87 4.31 22.97
C VAL A 19 3.53 4.59 24.30
N GLU A 20 3.20 5.73 24.91
CA GLU A 20 3.73 6.18 26.17
C GLU A 20 2.60 6.68 27.09
N MET A 21 2.90 6.85 28.38
CA MET A 21 1.90 7.35 29.33
C MET A 21 1.37 8.73 28.95
N LYS A 22 2.19 9.56 28.34
CA LYS A 22 1.82 10.92 27.95
C LYS A 22 1.12 11.01 26.60
N GLY A 23 1.05 9.93 25.86
CA GLY A 23 0.40 9.91 24.57
C GLY A 23 0.94 8.84 23.63
N SER A 24 0.35 8.77 22.47
CA SER A 24 0.76 7.81 21.44
C SER A 24 0.63 8.42 20.06
N PHE A 25 1.38 7.87 19.12
CA PHE A 25 1.21 8.19 17.71
C PHE A 25 1.50 6.96 16.85
N TYR A 26 1.00 7.00 15.62
CA TYR A 26 1.47 6.12 14.57
C TYR A 26 1.64 6.93 13.27
N GLU A 27 2.57 6.48 12.46
CA GLU A 27 2.83 7.08 11.15
C GLU A 27 3.17 5.95 10.19
N ILE A 28 2.45 5.87 9.09
CA ILE A 28 2.67 4.85 8.07
C ILE A 28 2.93 5.53 6.74
N ASP A 29 3.73 4.88 5.91
CA ASP A 29 4.03 5.32 4.56
C ASP A 29 3.92 4.15 3.59
N SER A 30 3.39 4.43 2.41
CA SER A 30 3.26 3.47 1.33
C SER A 30 3.27 4.22 0.01
N GLU A 31 3.90 3.65 -1.02
CA GLU A 31 3.95 4.31 -2.32
C GLU A 31 2.58 4.49 -2.95
N GLU A 32 1.59 3.70 -2.54
CA GLU A 32 0.22 3.83 -3.02
C GLU A 32 -0.68 4.66 -2.12
N ALA A 33 -0.16 5.20 -1.03
CA ALA A 33 -0.96 5.98 -0.09
C ALA A 33 -1.44 7.29 -0.72
N ALA A 34 -2.70 7.60 -0.48
CA ALA A 34 -3.33 8.80 -1.04
C ALA A 34 -2.65 10.10 -0.60
N TRP A 35 -1.99 10.10 0.56
CA TRP A 35 -1.32 11.27 1.12
C TRP A 35 0.11 11.46 0.58
N ASN A 36 0.60 10.56 -0.23
CA ASN A 36 1.99 10.56 -0.71
C ASN A 36 2.19 11.28 -2.05
N SER A 37 1.37 12.28 -2.33
CA SER A 37 1.52 13.04 -3.56
C SER A 37 2.90 13.72 -3.62
N GLY A 38 3.56 13.63 -4.77
CA GLY A 38 4.84 14.29 -4.99
C GLY A 38 6.07 13.54 -4.50
N LYS A 39 5.89 12.43 -3.78
CA LYS A 39 7.02 11.60 -3.34
C LYS A 39 7.44 10.65 -4.45
N SER A 40 8.74 10.51 -4.67
CA SER A 40 9.32 9.50 -5.57
C SER A 40 9.88 8.36 -4.75
N TYR A 41 9.69 7.16 -5.24
CA TYR A 41 10.25 5.95 -4.67
C TYR A 41 11.37 5.42 -5.55
N GLU A 42 11.98 4.33 -5.11
CA GLU A 42 13.06 3.69 -5.84
C GLU A 42 12.70 3.48 -7.32
N HIS A 43 13.68 3.63 -8.20
CA HIS A 43 13.51 3.59 -9.65
C HIS A 43 12.63 4.72 -10.22
N GLY A 44 12.47 5.81 -9.48
CA GLY A 44 11.71 6.96 -9.94
C GLY A 44 10.21 6.71 -9.98
N ASN A 45 9.72 5.68 -9.31
CA ASN A 45 8.30 5.39 -9.25
C ASN A 45 7.57 6.47 -8.46
N THR A 46 6.69 7.20 -9.13
CA THR A 46 5.80 8.15 -8.48
C THR A 46 4.42 7.54 -8.22
N GLY A 47 4.22 6.34 -8.73
CA GLY A 47 3.06 5.52 -8.46
C GLY A 47 1.72 6.09 -8.88
N HIS A 48 0.72 5.27 -8.84
CA HIS A 48 -0.68 5.68 -8.81
C HIS A 48 -1.11 5.75 -7.36
N ARG A 49 -1.72 6.86 -6.97
CA ARG A 49 -2.16 7.06 -5.60
C ARG A 49 -3.68 7.19 -5.58
N PRO A 50 -4.38 6.09 -5.37
CA PRO A 50 -5.84 6.12 -5.33
C PRO A 50 -6.32 6.99 -4.17
N GLY A 51 -7.46 7.64 -4.36
CA GLY A 51 -8.12 8.36 -3.28
C GLY A 51 -8.71 7.40 -2.26
N ILE A 52 -9.32 7.96 -1.22
CA ILE A 52 -10.03 7.19 -0.21
C ILE A 52 -11.08 6.31 -0.90
N LYS A 53 -11.07 5.02 -0.57
CA LYS A 53 -11.93 3.99 -1.17
C LYS A 53 -11.69 3.77 -2.67
N GLY A 54 -10.61 4.33 -3.21
CA GLY A 54 -10.20 4.06 -4.58
C GLY A 54 -9.37 2.80 -4.71
N GLY A 55 -8.94 2.47 -5.92
CA GLY A 55 -8.03 1.36 -6.16
C GLY A 55 -8.69 0.00 -6.31
N TYR A 56 -9.99 -0.05 -6.58
CA TYR A 56 -10.66 -1.33 -6.83
C TYR A 56 -10.26 -1.88 -8.20
N PHE A 57 -9.68 -3.06 -8.18
CA PHE A 57 -9.31 -3.85 -9.35
C PHE A 57 -8.43 -3.10 -10.37
N PRO A 58 -7.36 -2.41 -9.94
CA PRO A 58 -6.46 -1.77 -10.89
C PRO A 58 -5.59 -2.79 -11.60
N THR A 59 -5.00 -2.37 -12.72
CA THR A 59 -4.03 -3.16 -13.46
C THR A 59 -2.74 -2.36 -13.65
N SER A 60 -1.66 -3.06 -13.98
CA SER A 60 -0.38 -2.42 -14.29
C SER A 60 -0.53 -1.44 -15.47
N PRO A 61 0.11 -0.26 -15.46
CA PRO A 61 1.11 0.22 -14.48
C PRO A 61 0.51 0.89 -13.25
N VAL A 62 -0.80 1.07 -13.19
CA VAL A 62 -1.48 1.68 -12.05
C VAL A 62 -1.28 0.83 -10.80
N ASP A 63 -1.45 -0.48 -10.92
CA ASP A 63 -1.11 -1.43 -9.87
C ASP A 63 0.39 -1.71 -9.93
N SER A 64 1.14 -1.17 -9.00
CA SER A 64 2.59 -1.31 -8.94
C SER A 64 3.06 -2.56 -8.17
N PHE A 65 2.14 -3.31 -7.57
CA PHE A 65 2.48 -4.45 -6.70
C PHE A 65 2.17 -5.82 -7.31
N GLN A 66 1.86 -5.88 -8.59
CA GLN A 66 1.51 -7.15 -9.23
C GLN A 66 2.64 -8.18 -9.13
N ASP A 67 3.86 -7.77 -9.39
CA ASP A 67 5.01 -8.67 -9.32
C ASP A 67 5.25 -9.17 -7.90
N LEU A 68 5.06 -8.30 -6.91
CA LEU A 68 5.18 -8.68 -5.51
C LEU A 68 4.16 -9.75 -5.14
N ARG A 69 2.90 -9.54 -5.50
CA ARG A 69 1.85 -10.53 -5.23
C ARG A 69 2.11 -11.85 -5.93
N SER A 70 2.58 -11.79 -7.18
CA SER A 70 2.94 -12.99 -7.93
C SER A 70 4.05 -13.77 -7.24
N ALA A 71 5.05 -13.07 -6.72
CA ALA A 71 6.14 -13.70 -5.97
C ALA A 71 5.64 -14.35 -4.67
N MET A 72 4.67 -13.73 -4.00
CA MET A 72 4.08 -14.28 -2.77
C MET A 72 3.32 -15.59 -3.02
N CYS A 73 2.83 -15.81 -4.24
CA CYS A 73 2.08 -17.02 -4.60
C CYS A 73 2.98 -18.19 -4.99
N LEU A 74 4.27 -18.00 -5.07
CA LEU A 74 5.22 -19.06 -5.39
C LEU A 74 5.61 -19.82 -4.12
#